data_5f7e5ba69abee6781fde835b75c9dd69
#
_entry.id   5f7e5ba69abee6781fde835b75c9dd69
#
_cell.length_a   1.000
_cell.length_b   1.000
_cell.length_c   1.000
_cell.angle_alpha   90.00
_cell.angle_beta   90.00
_cell.angle_gamma   90.00
#
_symmetry.space_group_name_H-M   'P 1'
#
loop_
_entity.id
_entity.type
_entity.pdbx_description
1 polymer ?
#
loop_
_entity_poly.entity_id
_entity_poly.type
_entity_poly.pdbx_seq_one_letter_code
_entity_poly.pdbx_strand_id
1 'polypeptide(L)'
;MILLKRGLSVAAIALAATVALAQPGRTETCNRQTFESTNYIICDAKTDGTGLHLFWKNSDDEPYRNFSKIADAAASRGETLVFALNAGMYQPDFSPMGLYVENGRELRPASKTTPVRGSGPVPNFYKKPNGIFYLGDKGAEILPTDRFLKQKIKPQLATQSGPMLVIRNRINPIFIVGSTDKTRRSGIGICSGGAIRFAVSEDAVNFHDFAKLFRDHLQCPNALFLDGGGGAGIYVPALGRNDVSWHGGYGPIFGFVE
;
A
#
# COMPACT_ATOMS: atom_id res chain seq x y z
N MET A 1 -60.02 -18.28 -69.59
CA MET A 1 -59.07 -17.17 -69.50
C MET A 1 -58.90 -16.85 -68.05
N ILE A 2 -57.93 -17.47 -67.43
CA ILE A 2 -57.70 -17.46 -65.93
C ILE A 2 -56.47 -16.60 -65.67
N LEU A 3 -56.63 -15.44 -65.00
CA LEU A 3 -55.51 -14.58 -64.56
C LEU A 3 -54.97 -15.06 -63.23
N LEU A 4 -53.72 -15.49 -63.25
CA LEU A 4 -52.92 -15.75 -61.99
C LEU A 4 -52.40 -14.43 -61.45
N LYS A 5 -52.83 -14.04 -60.26
CA LYS A 5 -52.18 -12.96 -59.50
C LYS A 5 -51.02 -13.55 -58.67
N ARG A 6 -49.81 -13.14 -59.00
CA ARG A 6 -48.62 -13.40 -58.19
C ARG A 6 -48.51 -12.36 -57.03
N GLY A 7 -48.65 -12.82 -55.82
CA GLY A 7 -48.42 -12.00 -54.64
C GLY A 7 -46.89 -11.98 -54.33
N LEU A 8 -46.30 -10.79 -54.28
CA LEU A 8 -44.91 -10.56 -53.77
C LEU A 8 -45.00 -10.46 -52.25
N SER A 9 -44.41 -11.44 -51.54
CA SER A 9 -44.17 -11.32 -50.11
C SER A 9 -42.84 -10.62 -49.87
N VAL A 10 -42.90 -9.42 -49.28
CA VAL A 10 -41.73 -8.68 -48.84
C VAL A 10 -41.40 -9.14 -47.41
N ALA A 11 -40.32 -9.88 -47.25
CA ALA A 11 -39.80 -10.24 -45.91
C ALA A 11 -39.01 -9.05 -45.31
N ALA A 12 -39.54 -8.44 -44.26
CA ALA A 12 -38.84 -7.41 -43.52
C ALA A 12 -37.83 -8.07 -42.58
N ILE A 13 -36.54 -7.90 -42.88
CA ILE A 13 -35.42 -8.31 -41.96
C ILE A 13 -35.26 -7.23 -40.90
N ALA A 14 -35.70 -7.53 -39.68
CA ALA A 14 -35.44 -6.68 -38.51
C ALA A 14 -33.98 -6.87 -38.05
N LEU A 15 -33.15 -5.84 -38.27
CA LEU A 15 -31.78 -5.80 -37.76
C LEU A 15 -31.83 -5.42 -36.26
N ALA A 16 -31.66 -6.40 -35.40
CA ALA A 16 -31.52 -6.16 -33.94
C ALA A 16 -30.12 -5.61 -33.69
N ALA A 17 -30.00 -4.31 -33.43
CA ALA A 17 -28.77 -3.67 -32.98
C ALA A 17 -28.57 -4.03 -31.50
N THR A 18 -27.63 -4.93 -31.21
CA THR A 18 -27.14 -5.21 -29.85
C THR A 18 -26.30 -4.02 -29.38
N VAL A 19 -26.88 -3.16 -28.55
CA VAL A 19 -26.14 -2.13 -27.83
C VAL A 19 -25.35 -2.85 -26.74
N ALA A 20 -24.04 -3.04 -26.94
CA ALA A 20 -23.12 -3.45 -25.91
C ALA A 20 -23.02 -2.30 -24.89
N LEU A 21 -23.66 -2.44 -23.75
CA LEU A 21 -23.45 -1.56 -22.59
C LEU A 21 -22.00 -1.75 -22.15
N ALA A 22 -21.14 -0.76 -22.42
CA ALA A 22 -19.81 -0.67 -21.86
C ALA A 22 -19.97 -0.61 -20.34
N GLN A 23 -19.55 -1.66 -19.63
CA GLN A 23 -19.45 -1.63 -18.19
C GLN A 23 -18.46 -0.51 -17.84
N PRO A 24 -18.77 0.37 -16.85
CA PRO A 24 -17.79 1.33 -16.36
C PRO A 24 -16.57 0.54 -15.93
N GLY A 25 -15.42 0.82 -16.54
CA GLY A 25 -14.18 0.13 -16.27
C GLY A 25 -13.90 0.21 -14.77
N ARG A 26 -13.88 -0.95 -14.10
CA ARG A 26 -13.38 -1.07 -12.73
C ARG A 26 -11.94 -0.58 -12.78
N THR A 27 -11.66 0.59 -12.22
CA THR A 27 -10.29 1.09 -12.09
C THR A 27 -9.52 0.03 -11.32
N GLU A 28 -8.50 -0.55 -11.96
CA GLU A 28 -7.67 -1.55 -11.29
C GLU A 28 -7.06 -0.91 -10.03
N THR A 29 -7.36 -1.50 -8.89
CA THR A 29 -6.85 -1.05 -7.58
C THR A 29 -5.33 -1.11 -7.52
N CYS A 30 -4.70 -2.06 -8.26
CA CYS A 30 -3.24 -2.21 -8.38
C CYS A 30 -2.83 -2.37 -9.84
N ASN A 31 -1.72 -1.74 -10.22
CA ASN A 31 -1.14 -1.89 -11.56
C ASN A 31 0.39 -1.85 -11.53
N ARG A 32 1.03 -2.35 -12.61
CA ARG A 32 2.47 -2.20 -12.84
C ARG A 32 2.75 -0.87 -13.53
N GLN A 33 3.75 -0.16 -13.02
CA GLN A 33 4.21 1.11 -13.58
C GLN A 33 5.73 1.13 -13.66
N THR A 34 6.27 1.80 -14.69
CA THR A 34 7.71 2.05 -14.80
C THR A 34 7.96 3.54 -14.61
N PHE A 35 8.89 3.88 -13.73
CA PHE A 35 9.37 5.24 -13.53
C PHE A 35 10.89 5.25 -13.48
N GLU A 36 11.52 6.10 -14.31
CA GLU A 36 13.00 6.21 -14.44
C GLU A 36 13.69 4.84 -14.55
N SER A 37 13.18 3.96 -15.45
CA SER A 37 13.70 2.60 -15.72
C SER A 37 13.60 1.61 -14.56
N THR A 38 12.85 1.92 -13.51
CA THR A 38 12.56 1.02 -12.40
C THR A 38 11.07 0.62 -12.44
N ASN A 39 10.79 -0.66 -12.27
CA ASN A 39 9.44 -1.21 -12.26
C ASN A 39 8.87 -1.26 -10.85
N TYR A 40 7.59 -0.93 -10.74
CA TYR A 40 6.86 -0.88 -9.48
C TYR A 40 5.48 -1.51 -9.62
N ILE A 41 4.96 -2.05 -8.54
CA ILE A 41 3.53 -2.28 -8.36
C ILE A 41 3.00 -1.15 -7.50
N ILE A 42 2.01 -0.42 -8.03
CA ILE A 42 1.34 0.67 -7.34
C ILE A 42 -0.09 0.23 -7.03
N CYS A 43 -0.52 0.40 -5.78
CA CYS A 43 -1.89 0.12 -5.35
C CYS A 43 -2.51 1.36 -4.73
N ASP A 44 -3.75 1.65 -5.11
CA ASP A 44 -4.55 2.75 -4.56
C ASP A 44 -5.58 2.20 -3.56
N ALA A 45 -5.66 2.79 -2.38
CA ALA A 45 -6.78 2.61 -1.48
C ALA A 45 -7.73 3.80 -1.54
N LYS A 46 -8.97 3.61 -1.08
CA LYS A 46 -9.96 4.70 -1.03
C LYS A 46 -9.45 5.84 -0.15
N THR A 47 -9.73 7.08 -0.54
CA THR A 47 -9.24 8.29 0.14
C THR A 47 -9.76 8.41 1.57
N ASP A 48 -10.94 7.87 1.85
CA ASP A 48 -11.54 7.79 3.18
C ASP A 48 -11.02 6.61 4.03
N GLY A 49 -10.16 5.76 3.43
CA GLY A 49 -9.62 4.57 4.07
C GLY A 49 -10.59 3.40 4.20
N THR A 50 -11.80 3.49 3.64
CA THR A 50 -12.76 2.38 3.66
C THR A 50 -12.15 1.14 3.00
N GLY A 51 -12.21 0.00 3.69
CA GLY A 51 -11.61 -1.27 3.26
C GLY A 51 -10.12 -1.41 3.58
N LEU A 52 -9.45 -0.34 4.05
CA LEU A 52 -8.05 -0.44 4.47
C LEU A 52 -7.95 -0.90 5.92
N HIS A 53 -7.17 -1.94 6.15
CA HIS A 53 -6.94 -2.54 7.46
C HIS A 53 -5.44 -2.69 7.74
N LEU A 54 -5.11 -2.80 9.02
CA LEU A 54 -3.84 -3.31 9.50
C LEU A 54 -4.08 -4.69 10.14
N PHE A 55 -3.18 -5.61 9.89
CA PHE A 55 -3.19 -6.97 10.41
C PHE A 55 -1.85 -7.28 11.06
N TRP A 56 -1.86 -7.76 12.28
CA TRP A 56 -0.69 -8.29 12.95
C TRP A 56 -0.92 -9.70 13.45
N LYS A 57 -1.96 -9.92 14.26
CA LYS A 57 -2.26 -11.19 14.88
C LYS A 57 -3.63 -11.73 14.47
N ASN A 58 -3.74 -13.05 14.45
CA ASN A 58 -4.99 -13.77 14.24
C ASN A 58 -5.80 -13.87 15.55
N SER A 59 -6.92 -14.62 15.51
CA SER A 59 -7.78 -14.89 16.68
C SER A 59 -7.09 -15.65 17.82
N ASP A 60 -6.01 -16.38 17.51
CA ASP A 60 -5.25 -17.19 18.46
C ASP A 60 -4.07 -16.39 19.06
N ASP A 61 -4.04 -15.08 18.84
CA ASP A 61 -2.97 -14.16 19.27
C ASP A 61 -1.60 -14.43 18.61
N GLU A 62 -1.58 -15.15 17.49
CA GLU A 62 -0.37 -15.45 16.72
C GLU A 62 -0.20 -14.49 15.54
N PRO A 63 1.03 -14.02 15.24
CA PRO A 63 1.27 -13.22 14.05
C PRO A 63 0.89 -13.96 12.78
N TYR A 64 0.22 -13.27 11.84
CA TYR A 64 -0.15 -13.82 10.54
C TYR A 64 1.06 -14.26 9.72
N ARG A 65 2.10 -13.44 9.67
CA ARG A 65 3.38 -13.64 8.98
C ARG A 65 3.32 -13.73 7.45
N ASN A 66 2.18 -14.06 6.86
CA ASN A 66 2.04 -14.15 5.41
C ASN A 66 0.67 -13.66 4.94
N PHE A 67 0.60 -13.26 3.69
CA PHE A 67 -0.58 -12.68 3.09
C PHE A 67 -1.70 -13.70 2.88
N SER A 68 -1.36 -14.96 2.55
CA SER A 68 -2.36 -16.01 2.31
C SER A 68 -3.22 -16.27 3.54
N LYS A 69 -2.64 -16.28 4.74
CA LYS A 69 -3.41 -16.45 5.98
C LYS A 69 -4.41 -15.30 6.21
N ILE A 70 -4.07 -14.08 5.80
CA ILE A 70 -5.00 -12.94 5.87
C ILE A 70 -6.10 -13.12 4.81
N ALA A 71 -5.72 -13.57 3.59
CA ALA A 71 -6.70 -13.85 2.54
C ALA A 71 -7.68 -14.94 2.96
N ASP A 72 -7.21 -16.03 3.57
CA ASP A 72 -8.04 -17.11 4.09
C ASP A 72 -8.96 -16.61 5.21
N ALA A 73 -8.45 -15.79 6.13
CA ALA A 73 -9.23 -15.17 7.20
C ALA A 73 -10.29 -14.19 6.67
N ALA A 74 -10.02 -13.43 5.62
CA ALA A 74 -11.00 -12.58 4.95
C ALA A 74 -12.09 -13.44 4.28
N ALA A 75 -11.68 -14.46 3.51
CA ALA A 75 -12.60 -15.35 2.83
C ALA A 75 -13.55 -16.08 3.80
N SER A 76 -13.09 -16.47 4.99
CA SER A 76 -13.93 -17.08 6.02
C SER A 76 -15.07 -16.16 6.53
N ARG A 77 -14.94 -14.85 6.32
CA ARG A 77 -15.95 -13.83 6.63
C ARG A 77 -16.77 -13.40 5.41
N GLY A 78 -16.55 -14.03 4.24
CA GLY A 78 -17.20 -13.65 2.98
C GLY A 78 -16.61 -12.39 2.34
N GLU A 79 -15.41 -11.99 2.75
CA GLU A 79 -14.69 -10.82 2.26
C GLU A 79 -13.57 -11.24 1.29
N THR A 80 -13.12 -10.31 0.47
CA THR A 80 -12.01 -10.54 -0.48
C THR A 80 -10.82 -9.65 -0.14
N LEU A 81 -9.64 -10.23 0.11
CA LEU A 81 -8.40 -9.47 0.19
C LEU A 81 -7.95 -9.10 -1.23
N VAL A 82 -8.13 -7.84 -1.61
CA VAL A 82 -7.83 -7.33 -2.96
C VAL A 82 -6.33 -7.14 -3.15
N PHE A 83 -5.67 -6.53 -2.16
CA PHE A 83 -4.22 -6.47 -2.06
C PHE A 83 -3.76 -6.42 -0.61
N ALA A 84 -2.52 -6.81 -0.38
CA ALA A 84 -1.83 -6.60 0.89
C ALA A 84 -0.35 -6.33 0.65
N LEU A 85 0.28 -5.63 1.59
CA LEU A 85 1.74 -5.44 1.61
C LEU A 85 2.22 -5.28 3.05
N ASN A 86 3.52 -5.48 3.27
CA ASN A 86 4.11 -5.21 4.58
C ASN A 86 3.81 -3.78 5.05
N ALA A 87 3.53 -3.61 6.34
CA ALA A 87 3.39 -2.31 6.98
C ALA A 87 4.71 -1.84 7.60
N GLY A 88 4.67 -1.21 8.79
CA GLY A 88 5.87 -0.75 9.47
C GLY A 88 6.81 -1.88 9.89
N MET A 89 8.06 -1.52 10.19
CA MET A 89 9.10 -2.46 10.60
C MET A 89 8.76 -3.19 11.90
N TYR A 90 9.37 -4.35 12.11
CA TYR A 90 9.05 -5.27 13.19
C TYR A 90 10.31 -5.87 13.84
N GLN A 91 10.11 -6.42 15.03
CA GLN A 91 11.12 -7.12 15.81
C GLN A 91 11.27 -8.59 15.35
N PRO A 92 12.30 -9.32 15.76
CA PRO A 92 12.47 -10.74 15.42
C PRO A 92 11.29 -11.64 15.79
N ASP A 93 10.46 -11.23 16.77
CA ASP A 93 9.23 -11.91 17.18
C ASP A 93 8.01 -11.46 16.36
N PHE A 94 8.22 -10.73 15.25
CA PHE A 94 7.20 -10.15 14.37
C PHE A 94 6.33 -9.07 15.03
N SER A 95 6.66 -8.60 16.22
CA SER A 95 5.95 -7.48 16.85
C SER A 95 6.34 -6.13 16.22
N PRO A 96 5.39 -5.17 16.07
CA PRO A 96 5.70 -3.84 15.56
C PRO A 96 6.79 -3.13 16.37
N MET A 97 7.75 -2.49 15.69
CA MET A 97 8.85 -1.75 16.35
C MET A 97 8.42 -0.44 17.01
N GLY A 98 7.30 0.14 16.59
CA GLY A 98 6.79 1.42 17.08
C GLY A 98 5.28 1.43 17.16
N LEU A 99 4.68 2.61 17.04
CA LEU A 99 3.22 2.77 17.13
C LEU A 99 2.51 1.80 16.20
N TYR A 100 1.58 1.07 16.80
CA TYR A 100 0.67 0.23 16.05
C TYR A 100 -0.73 0.31 16.66
N VAL A 101 -1.68 0.78 15.84
CA VAL A 101 -3.10 0.90 16.19
C VAL A 101 -3.92 0.12 15.18
N GLU A 102 -4.79 -0.74 15.67
CA GLU A 102 -5.68 -1.56 14.89
C GLU A 102 -7.10 -1.43 15.47
N ASN A 103 -8.08 -1.10 14.64
CA ASN A 103 -9.47 -0.91 15.05
C ASN A 103 -9.63 0.08 16.23
N GLY A 104 -8.91 1.20 16.20
CA GLY A 104 -8.93 2.23 17.26
C GLY A 104 -8.21 1.84 18.55
N ARG A 105 -7.61 0.64 18.64
CA ARG A 105 -6.90 0.15 19.82
C ARG A 105 -5.39 0.22 19.63
N GLU A 106 -4.70 0.96 20.48
CA GLU A 106 -3.24 0.98 20.51
C GLU A 106 -2.71 -0.35 21.10
N LEU A 107 -2.05 -1.14 20.25
CA LEU A 107 -1.44 -2.42 20.62
C LEU A 107 0.05 -2.30 20.90
N ARG A 108 0.71 -1.28 20.35
CA ARG A 108 2.13 -0.93 20.62
C ARG A 108 2.28 0.59 20.67
N PRO A 109 2.98 1.13 21.67
CA PRO A 109 3.21 2.57 21.79
C PRO A 109 4.23 3.07 20.76
N ALA A 110 4.22 4.37 20.51
CA ALA A 110 5.19 4.99 19.63
C ALA A 110 6.62 4.91 20.20
N SER A 111 7.56 4.50 19.36
CA SER A 111 8.98 4.53 19.69
C SER A 111 9.56 5.94 19.49
N LYS A 112 10.15 6.50 20.55
CA LYS A 112 10.91 7.75 20.56
C LYS A 112 12.42 7.52 20.49
N THR A 113 12.84 6.27 20.38
CA THR A 113 14.25 5.88 20.44
C THR A 113 15.07 6.59 19.36
N THR A 114 16.21 7.08 19.76
CA THR A 114 17.25 7.61 18.88
C THR A 114 18.52 6.82 19.14
N PRO A 115 19.15 6.22 18.13
CA PRO A 115 20.40 5.47 18.32
C PRO A 115 21.50 6.35 18.91
N VAL A 116 22.35 5.75 19.71
CA VAL A 116 23.53 6.44 20.22
C VAL A 116 24.50 6.71 19.07
N ARG A 117 25.06 7.92 19.01
CA ARG A 117 26.07 8.26 17.99
C ARG A 117 27.28 7.33 18.12
N GLY A 118 27.73 6.77 16.99
CA GLY A 118 28.90 5.89 16.96
C GLY A 118 28.63 4.41 17.23
N SER A 119 27.38 4.00 17.45
CA SER A 119 27.01 2.59 17.67
C SER A 119 26.95 1.74 16.38
N GLY A 120 27.49 2.24 15.28
CA GLY A 120 27.44 1.56 13.97
C GLY A 120 26.38 2.12 13.01
N PRO A 121 26.06 1.41 11.93
CA PRO A 121 25.05 1.84 10.96
C PRO A 121 23.68 1.99 11.63
N VAL A 122 23.03 3.14 11.41
CA VAL A 122 21.69 3.40 11.94
C VAL A 122 20.66 2.61 11.16
N PRO A 123 19.90 1.67 11.79
CA PRO A 123 18.81 0.97 11.11
C PRO A 123 17.76 1.93 10.57
N ASN A 124 17.11 1.58 9.46
CA ASN A 124 16.21 2.47 8.73
C ASN A 124 15.07 3.03 9.61
N PHE A 125 14.50 2.23 10.49
CA PHE A 125 13.45 2.67 11.42
C PHE A 125 13.87 3.90 12.24
N TYR A 126 15.12 4.01 12.62
CA TYR A 126 15.64 5.09 13.47
C TYR A 126 16.19 6.28 12.69
N LYS A 127 16.33 6.20 11.35
CA LYS A 127 16.73 7.35 10.53
C LYS A 127 15.66 8.43 10.60
N LYS A 128 16.08 9.66 10.94
CA LYS A 128 15.16 10.78 11.17
C LYS A 128 14.99 11.68 9.94
N PRO A 129 13.81 12.28 9.78
CA PRO A 129 12.60 11.99 10.54
C PRO A 129 12.01 10.63 10.13
N ASN A 130 11.71 9.80 11.11
CA ASN A 130 10.77 8.71 10.91
C ASN A 130 9.34 9.24 11.05
N GLY A 131 8.35 8.47 10.63
CA GLY A 131 6.97 8.94 10.53
C GLY A 131 5.94 7.94 10.98
N ILE A 132 4.73 8.42 11.10
CA ILE A 132 3.54 7.64 11.39
C ILE A 132 2.53 7.88 10.26
N PHE A 133 2.14 6.79 9.60
CA PHE A 133 0.90 6.77 8.83
C PHE A 133 -0.25 6.49 9.77
N TYR A 134 -1.34 7.22 9.63
CA TYR A 134 -2.56 6.98 10.40
C TYR A 134 -3.81 7.33 9.59
N LEU A 135 -4.91 6.66 9.94
CA LEU A 135 -6.26 6.99 9.51
C LEU A 135 -7.05 7.48 10.73
N GLY A 136 -7.50 8.70 10.70
CA GLY A 136 -8.32 9.32 11.74
C GLY A 136 -9.61 9.92 11.17
N ASP A 137 -10.37 10.62 11.98
CA ASP A 137 -11.67 11.21 11.61
C ASP A 137 -11.61 12.17 10.40
N LYS A 138 -10.43 12.73 10.13
CA LYS A 138 -10.20 13.68 9.01
C LYS A 138 -9.62 13.02 7.76
N GLY A 139 -9.56 11.67 7.73
CA GLY A 139 -8.94 10.90 6.68
C GLY A 139 -7.52 10.45 7.03
N ALA A 140 -6.77 10.04 6.01
CA ALA A 140 -5.43 9.50 6.15
C ALA A 140 -4.36 10.59 6.08
N GLU A 141 -3.35 10.50 6.96
CA GLU A 141 -2.21 11.40 6.97
C GLU A 141 -0.90 10.67 7.27
N ILE A 142 0.22 11.29 6.89
CA ILE A 142 1.58 10.90 7.31
C ILE A 142 2.24 12.10 7.98
N LEU A 143 2.63 11.93 9.24
CA LEU A 143 3.33 12.96 10.02
C LEU A 143 4.68 12.44 10.52
N PRO A 144 5.70 13.33 10.63
CA PRO A 144 6.87 13.03 11.45
C PRO A 144 6.42 12.61 12.86
N THR A 145 7.05 11.57 13.40
CA THR A 145 6.68 11.02 14.72
C THR A 145 6.57 12.09 15.80
N ASP A 146 7.53 13.02 15.88
CA ASP A 146 7.53 14.08 16.88
C ASP A 146 6.33 15.05 16.73
N ARG A 147 5.84 15.25 15.50
CA ARG A 147 4.64 16.06 15.24
C ARG A 147 3.37 15.32 15.61
N PHE A 148 3.27 14.04 15.25
CA PHE A 148 2.14 13.20 15.62
C PHE A 148 1.95 13.17 17.14
N LEU A 149 3.03 12.97 17.90
CA LEU A 149 3.00 12.88 19.36
C LEU A 149 2.60 14.19 20.08
N LYS A 150 2.74 15.34 19.40
CA LYS A 150 2.28 16.64 19.92
C LYS A 150 0.78 16.84 19.71
N GLN A 151 0.16 16.06 18.87
CA GLN A 151 -1.27 16.11 18.57
C GLN A 151 -1.98 15.01 19.36
N LYS A 152 -3.15 15.31 19.92
CA LYS A 152 -3.97 14.31 20.64
C LYS A 152 -4.85 13.55 19.64
N ILE A 153 -4.23 12.89 18.67
CA ILE A 153 -4.93 12.11 17.64
C ILE A 153 -5.31 10.75 18.21
N LYS A 154 -6.53 10.31 17.94
CA LYS A 154 -7.01 8.95 18.21
C LYS A 154 -7.28 8.26 16.87
N PRO A 155 -6.29 7.61 16.26
CA PRO A 155 -6.45 6.99 14.96
C PRO A 155 -7.24 5.69 15.05
N GLN A 156 -7.97 5.36 13.97
CA GLN A 156 -8.58 4.04 13.79
C GLN A 156 -7.53 2.99 13.44
N LEU A 157 -6.54 3.38 12.62
CA LEU A 157 -5.36 2.58 12.40
C LEU A 157 -4.13 3.49 12.28
N ALA A 158 -2.98 2.99 12.73
CA ALA A 158 -1.71 3.68 12.60
C ALA A 158 -0.54 2.69 12.62
N THR A 159 0.51 3.04 11.87
CA THR A 159 1.78 2.32 11.94
C THR A 159 2.96 3.30 11.86
N GLN A 160 3.95 3.07 12.71
CA GLN A 160 5.20 3.82 12.69
C GLN A 160 6.24 3.10 11.84
N SER A 161 6.95 3.85 11.02
CA SER A 161 8.06 3.34 10.23
C SER A 161 9.07 4.45 9.89
N GLY A 162 10.01 4.18 9.02
CA GLY A 162 10.99 5.19 8.63
C GLY A 162 12.17 4.70 7.83
N PRO A 163 12.84 5.67 7.20
CA PRO A 163 12.63 7.12 7.28
C PRO A 163 11.42 7.61 6.47
N MET A 164 10.95 8.84 6.70
CA MET A 164 10.06 9.49 5.74
C MET A 164 10.79 9.68 4.42
N LEU A 165 10.11 9.38 3.31
CA LEU A 165 10.63 9.53 1.95
C LEU A 165 10.48 10.95 1.44
N VAL A 166 9.27 11.48 1.57
CA VAL A 166 8.88 12.84 1.17
C VAL A 166 8.25 13.56 2.35
N ILE A 167 8.60 14.82 2.54
CA ILE A 167 8.11 15.67 3.63
C ILE A 167 7.73 17.02 3.02
N ARG A 168 6.44 17.36 2.97
CA ARG A 168 5.95 18.62 2.41
C ARG A 168 6.54 18.92 1.02
N ASN A 169 6.40 17.97 0.09
CA ASN A 169 6.93 18.01 -1.27
C ASN A 169 8.46 18.03 -1.40
N ARG A 170 9.21 17.74 -0.33
CA ARG A 170 10.68 17.68 -0.37
C ARG A 170 11.16 16.27 -0.09
N ILE A 171 12.04 15.76 -0.92
CA ILE A 171 12.76 14.51 -0.63
C ILE A 171 13.54 14.69 0.67
N ASN A 172 13.56 13.66 1.50
CA ASN A 172 14.31 13.67 2.75
C ASN A 172 15.81 13.93 2.44
N PRO A 173 16.43 14.99 3.00
CA PRO A 173 17.79 15.41 2.67
C PRO A 173 18.87 14.41 3.12
N ILE A 174 18.53 13.39 3.91
CA ILE A 174 19.49 12.33 4.27
C ILE A 174 19.77 11.36 3.12
N PHE A 175 19.00 11.40 2.04
CA PHE A 175 19.16 10.48 0.91
C PHE A 175 20.21 11.00 -0.08
N ILE A 176 21.13 10.14 -0.44
CA ILE A 176 22.23 10.43 -1.36
C ILE A 176 21.76 10.18 -2.80
N VAL A 177 21.85 11.20 -3.64
CA VAL A 177 21.59 11.10 -5.09
C VAL A 177 22.60 10.13 -5.71
N GLY A 178 22.10 9.19 -6.53
CA GLY A 178 22.96 8.20 -7.20
C GLY A 178 23.55 7.14 -6.27
N SER A 179 23.03 6.98 -5.05
CA SER A 179 23.50 5.95 -4.11
C SER A 179 23.47 4.56 -4.74
N THR A 180 24.53 3.79 -4.50
CA THR A 180 24.65 2.39 -4.91
C THR A 180 23.97 1.42 -3.92
N ASP A 181 23.52 1.91 -2.74
CA ASP A 181 22.71 1.13 -1.79
C ASP A 181 21.30 0.92 -2.36
N LYS A 182 21.18 -0.11 -3.18
CA LYS A 182 19.94 -0.49 -3.86
C LYS A 182 19.41 -1.80 -3.32
N THR A 183 18.12 -1.83 -3.04
CA THR A 183 17.37 -3.03 -2.70
C THR A 183 15.91 -2.86 -3.08
N ARG A 184 15.13 -3.92 -3.02
CA ARG A 184 13.68 -3.82 -3.12
C ARG A 184 13.12 -3.00 -1.96
N ARG A 185 12.13 -2.14 -2.22
CA ARG A 185 11.57 -1.22 -1.21
C ARG A 185 10.06 -1.16 -1.31
N SER A 186 9.42 -0.97 -0.16
CA SER A 186 7.99 -0.70 -0.04
C SER A 186 7.75 0.63 0.67
N GLY A 187 6.65 1.28 0.34
CA GLY A 187 6.30 2.59 0.91
C GLY A 187 4.82 2.93 0.73
N ILE A 188 4.40 3.95 1.47
CA ILE A 188 3.06 4.52 1.42
C ILE A 188 3.14 6.03 1.29
N GLY A 189 2.25 6.62 0.48
CA GLY A 189 2.13 8.07 0.31
C GLY A 189 0.71 8.56 0.49
N ILE A 190 0.58 9.78 1.01
CA ILE A 190 -0.65 10.57 0.89
C ILE A 190 -0.42 11.53 -0.25
N CYS A 191 -1.21 11.37 -1.31
CA CYS A 191 -0.98 12.01 -2.59
C CYS A 191 -2.03 13.09 -2.86
N SER A 192 -1.96 13.75 -4.02
CA SER A 192 -2.90 14.79 -4.40
C SER A 192 -4.35 14.32 -4.29
N GLY A 193 -5.23 15.17 -3.77
CA GLY A 193 -6.62 14.82 -3.50
C GLY A 193 -6.85 13.88 -2.32
N GLY A 194 -5.83 13.64 -1.48
CA GLY A 194 -5.93 12.75 -0.32
C GLY A 194 -5.81 11.25 -0.68
N ALA A 195 -5.43 10.92 -1.92
CA ALA A 195 -5.27 9.53 -2.35
C ALA A 195 -4.20 8.80 -1.53
N ILE A 196 -4.54 7.60 -1.06
CA ILE A 196 -3.61 6.72 -0.34
C ILE A 196 -2.98 5.79 -1.37
N ARG A 197 -1.66 5.91 -1.59
CA ARG A 197 -0.92 5.09 -2.56
C ARG A 197 0.16 4.27 -1.90
N PHE A 198 0.16 3.01 -2.23
CA PHE A 198 1.21 2.06 -1.86
C PHE A 198 2.10 1.78 -3.06
N ALA A 199 3.38 1.62 -2.82
CA ALA A 199 4.33 1.24 -3.86
C ALA A 199 5.28 0.16 -3.35
N VAL A 200 5.51 -0.87 -4.19
CA VAL A 200 6.58 -1.84 -3.99
C VAL A 200 7.43 -1.87 -5.26
N SER A 201 8.74 -1.67 -5.13
CA SER A 201 9.62 -1.78 -6.29
C SER A 201 9.81 -3.27 -6.66
N GLU A 202 9.73 -3.59 -7.94
CA GLU A 202 10.06 -4.93 -8.44
C GLU A 202 11.59 -5.07 -8.61
N ASP A 203 12.25 -3.96 -8.98
CA ASP A 203 13.69 -3.86 -9.10
C ASP A 203 14.34 -3.29 -7.83
N ALA A 204 15.67 -3.45 -7.72
CA ALA A 204 16.44 -2.83 -6.65
C ALA A 204 16.59 -1.31 -6.90
N VAL A 205 16.18 -0.49 -5.95
CA VAL A 205 16.18 0.97 -6.03
C VAL A 205 16.81 1.59 -4.77
N ASN A 206 17.51 2.72 -4.90
CA ASN A 206 18.01 3.47 -3.74
C ASN A 206 16.92 4.34 -3.13
N PHE A 207 17.17 4.90 -1.95
CA PHE A 207 16.17 5.72 -1.24
C PHE A 207 15.80 7.01 -1.98
N HIS A 208 16.77 7.66 -2.61
CA HIS A 208 16.52 8.93 -3.31
C HIS A 208 15.57 8.72 -4.50
N ASP A 209 15.85 7.72 -5.34
CA ASP A 209 15.05 7.42 -6.53
C ASP A 209 13.66 6.87 -6.13
N PHE A 210 13.59 6.07 -5.06
CA PHE A 210 12.30 5.63 -4.50
C PHE A 210 11.47 6.80 -3.94
N ALA A 211 12.11 7.80 -3.34
CA ALA A 211 11.43 9.02 -2.90
C ALA A 211 10.96 9.89 -4.08
N LYS A 212 11.74 9.94 -5.19
CA LYS A 212 11.30 10.60 -6.44
C LYS A 212 10.03 9.99 -7.00
N LEU A 213 9.88 8.66 -6.99
CA LEU A 213 8.64 8.01 -7.40
C LEU A 213 7.43 8.64 -6.68
N PHE A 214 7.49 8.76 -5.35
CA PHE A 214 6.36 9.32 -4.59
C PHE A 214 6.16 10.80 -4.86
N ARG A 215 7.23 11.61 -4.91
CA ARG A 215 7.10 13.05 -5.08
C ARG A 215 6.72 13.42 -6.51
N ASP A 216 7.44 12.91 -7.51
CA ASP A 216 7.40 13.41 -8.88
C ASP A 216 6.38 12.66 -9.75
N HIS A 217 6.23 11.35 -9.56
CA HIS A 217 5.31 10.52 -10.33
C HIS A 217 3.95 10.36 -9.66
N LEU A 218 3.94 9.98 -8.39
CA LEU A 218 2.70 9.74 -7.64
C LEU A 218 2.11 11.02 -7.02
N GLN A 219 2.83 12.14 -7.06
CA GLN A 219 2.37 13.45 -6.56
C GLN A 219 1.99 13.43 -5.07
N CYS A 220 2.81 12.79 -4.24
CA CYS A 220 2.57 12.65 -2.82
C CYS A 220 3.42 13.65 -2.02
N PRO A 221 2.83 14.70 -1.42
CA PRO A 221 3.54 15.65 -0.56
C PRO A 221 4.15 15.03 0.69
N ASN A 222 3.61 13.92 1.17
CA ASN A 222 4.19 13.14 2.26
C ASN A 222 4.21 11.66 1.90
N ALA A 223 5.35 11.01 2.13
CA ALA A 223 5.51 9.57 1.91
C ALA A 223 6.43 8.95 2.97
N LEU A 224 6.16 7.71 3.31
CA LEU A 224 6.84 6.96 4.35
C LEU A 224 7.38 5.65 3.79
N PHE A 225 8.65 5.35 4.05
CA PHE A 225 9.22 4.05 3.81
C PHE A 225 8.67 3.05 4.83
N LEU A 226 8.28 1.88 4.35
CA LEU A 226 7.75 0.81 5.20
C LEU A 226 8.83 -0.21 5.53
N ASP A 227 9.34 -0.94 4.53
CA ASP A 227 10.47 -1.84 4.71
C ASP A 227 11.19 -2.12 3.37
N GLY A 228 12.31 -2.88 3.43
CA GLY A 228 13.12 -3.21 2.25
C GLY A 228 13.74 -4.60 2.31
N GLY A 229 14.36 -5.00 1.21
CA GLY A 229 14.94 -6.33 1.08
C GLY A 229 13.90 -7.43 1.27
N GLY A 230 14.19 -8.38 2.14
CA GLY A 230 13.27 -9.48 2.48
C GLY A 230 12.03 -9.06 3.28
N GLY A 231 12.02 -7.86 3.85
CA GLY A 231 10.86 -7.29 4.53
C GLY A 231 9.85 -6.60 3.59
N ALA A 232 10.24 -6.33 2.32
CA ALA A 232 9.33 -5.77 1.33
C ALA A 232 8.60 -6.89 0.58
N GLY A 233 7.27 -6.90 0.65
CA GLY A 233 6.44 -7.87 -0.05
C GLY A 233 5.05 -7.37 -0.37
N ILE A 234 4.42 -7.99 -1.36
CA ILE A 234 3.08 -7.63 -1.83
C ILE A 234 2.28 -8.87 -2.25
N TYR A 235 0.99 -8.79 -2.00
CA TYR A 235 -0.04 -9.72 -2.47
C TYR A 235 -1.01 -8.96 -3.36
N VAL A 236 -1.15 -9.37 -4.61
CA VAL A 236 -2.11 -8.84 -5.58
C VAL A 236 -2.53 -9.98 -6.50
N PRO A 237 -3.59 -10.73 -6.18
CA PRO A 237 -4.03 -11.88 -6.98
C PRO A 237 -4.31 -11.52 -8.44
N ALA A 238 -4.88 -10.34 -8.70
CA ALA A 238 -5.16 -9.84 -10.04
C ALA A 238 -3.88 -9.69 -10.91
N LEU A 239 -2.72 -9.51 -10.29
CA LEU A 239 -1.42 -9.45 -10.97
C LEU A 239 -0.59 -10.74 -10.83
N GLY A 240 -1.17 -11.79 -10.25
CA GLY A 240 -0.48 -13.06 -9.99
C GLY A 240 0.63 -12.93 -8.93
N ARG A 241 0.51 -11.99 -7.98
CA ARG A 241 1.54 -11.75 -6.96
C ARG A 241 1.11 -12.25 -5.59
N ASN A 242 1.98 -13.06 -4.99
CA ASN A 242 1.90 -13.49 -3.59
C ASN A 242 3.34 -13.70 -3.09
N ASP A 243 3.95 -12.63 -2.59
CA ASP A 243 5.33 -12.68 -2.14
C ASP A 243 5.48 -13.41 -0.81
N VAL A 244 6.56 -14.17 -0.70
CA VAL A 244 6.92 -14.88 0.53
C VAL A 244 8.20 -14.28 1.08
N SER A 245 8.20 -13.92 2.37
CA SER A 245 9.41 -13.45 3.04
C SER A 245 10.29 -14.64 3.41
N TRP A 246 11.53 -14.61 2.97
CA TRP A 246 12.55 -15.61 3.33
C TRP A 246 13.10 -15.42 4.76
N HIS A 247 12.70 -14.35 5.46
CA HIS A 247 13.00 -14.13 6.88
C HIS A 247 11.96 -14.81 7.83
N GLY A 248 11.12 -15.71 7.31
CA GLY A 248 10.11 -16.42 8.10
C GLY A 248 8.76 -15.70 8.18
N GLY A 249 8.59 -14.58 7.50
CA GLY A 249 7.32 -13.87 7.40
C GLY A 249 7.43 -12.35 7.48
N TYR A 250 6.28 -11.71 7.52
CA TYR A 250 6.11 -10.26 7.71
C TYR A 250 5.56 -10.01 9.12
N GLY A 251 5.92 -8.87 9.73
CA GLY A 251 5.29 -8.38 10.95
C GLY A 251 3.91 -7.77 10.66
N PRO A 252 3.69 -6.46 10.94
CA PRO A 252 2.46 -5.79 10.56
C PRO A 252 2.25 -5.76 9.03
N ILE A 253 1.00 -5.92 8.61
CA ILE A 253 0.61 -6.00 7.21
C ILE A 253 -0.54 -5.03 6.97
N PHE A 254 -0.48 -4.21 5.89
CA PHE A 254 -1.62 -3.54 5.33
C PHE A 254 -2.41 -4.51 4.44
N GLY A 255 -3.73 -4.45 4.51
CA GLY A 255 -4.61 -5.14 3.58
C GLY A 255 -5.80 -4.28 3.18
N PHE A 256 -6.18 -4.36 1.92
CA PHE A 256 -7.39 -3.76 1.39
C PHE A 256 -8.41 -4.87 1.13
N VAL A 257 -9.56 -4.76 1.77
CA VAL A 257 -10.60 -5.80 1.82
C VAL A 257 -11.91 -5.24 1.26
N GLU A 258 -12.57 -6.02 0.42
CA GLU A 258 -13.91 -5.77 -0.14
C GLU A 258 -14.89 -6.91 0.19
#